data_98779b965d512e12a5dca4c9da8cffdd
#
_entry.id   98779b965d512e12a5dca4c9da8cffdd
#
_cell.length_a   1.000
_cell.length_b   1.000
_cell.length_c   1.000
_cell.angle_alpha   90.00
_cell.angle_beta   90.00
_cell.angle_gamma   90.00
#
_symmetry.space_group_name_H-M   'P 1'
#
loop_
_entity.id
_entity.type
_entity.pdbx_description
1 polymer ?
#
loop_
_entity_poly.entity_id
_entity_poly.type
_entity_poly.pdbx_seq_one_letter_code
_entity_poly.pdbx_strand_id
1 'polypeptide(L)'
;MTKLENRSAHQKSHQNPHQWLLTGINWREVRLAYQVFLRNPGTGILHILRAQRQSIWQRWVSRRLAGQAADLMGRTIVIDLVELSKLPPDTLGGIYARHMVSLGLDPQAFATPEDNWIEQRTAVGHDIFHVIAGYDASPVGEFAVAAFTLAQYWDLLNVFVLSFVPLSLTNPLWTFPLLGAVVRGFRMGLTSAPVVAYAVEDNWEKPLHLVRQELGIGHYFRNAD
;
A
#
# COMPACT_ATOMS: atom_id res chain seq x y z
N MET A 1 -35.80 2.53 52.51
CA MET A 1 -35.35 1.34 51.78
C MET A 1 -35.84 1.46 50.35
N THR A 2 -35.00 1.97 49.45
CA THR A 2 -35.38 2.17 48.06
C THR A 2 -34.23 1.66 47.20
N LYS A 3 -34.49 0.58 46.47
CA LYS A 3 -33.60 -0.15 45.63
C LYS A 3 -33.40 0.65 44.34
N LEU A 4 -32.22 1.24 44.13
CA LEU A 4 -31.83 1.84 42.85
C LEU A 4 -31.35 0.72 41.94
N GLU A 5 -32.16 0.34 40.95
CA GLU A 5 -31.81 -0.53 39.86
C GLU A 5 -30.91 0.24 38.87
N ASN A 6 -29.70 -0.21 38.80
CA ASN A 6 -28.69 0.27 37.85
C ASN A 6 -28.98 -0.36 36.48
N ARG A 7 -29.73 0.33 35.62
CA ARG A 7 -29.90 -0.03 34.21
C ARG A 7 -28.74 0.51 33.41
N SER A 8 -27.66 -0.26 33.34
CA SER A 8 -26.64 -0.08 32.29
C SER A 8 -27.27 -0.44 30.97
N ALA A 9 -27.70 0.58 30.23
CA ALA A 9 -28.15 0.45 28.85
C ALA A 9 -26.93 0.11 27.99
N HIS A 10 -26.74 -1.19 27.71
CA HIS A 10 -25.98 -1.64 26.60
C HIS A 10 -26.61 -1.07 25.32
N GLN A 11 -26.10 0.04 24.87
CA GLN A 11 -26.41 0.59 23.56
C GLN A 11 -25.76 -0.34 22.52
N LYS A 12 -26.43 -1.45 22.20
CA LYS A 12 -26.15 -2.25 21.04
C LYS A 12 -26.36 -1.32 19.84
N SER A 13 -25.26 -0.86 19.25
CA SER A 13 -25.32 -0.22 17.95
C SER A 13 -26.00 -1.21 17.01
N HIS A 14 -27.23 -0.92 16.60
CA HIS A 14 -27.90 -1.64 15.55
C HIS A 14 -27.13 -1.40 14.24
N GLN A 15 -26.08 -2.18 14.02
CA GLN A 15 -25.50 -2.32 12.69
C GLN A 15 -26.55 -3.00 11.83
N ASN A 16 -27.07 -2.24 10.89
CA ASN A 16 -28.11 -2.68 9.96
C ASN A 16 -27.54 -3.88 9.16
N PRO A 17 -28.11 -5.10 9.28
CA PRO A 17 -27.56 -6.31 8.65
C PRO A 17 -27.50 -6.22 7.11
N HIS A 18 -28.18 -5.27 6.52
CA HIS A 18 -28.20 -5.03 5.06
C HIS A 18 -27.01 -4.22 4.53
N GLN A 19 -26.06 -3.78 5.38
CA GLN A 19 -24.84 -3.05 4.93
C GLN A 19 -23.74 -3.95 4.41
N TRP A 20 -23.84 -5.26 4.56
CA TRP A 20 -22.86 -6.24 4.13
C TRP A 20 -23.38 -6.98 2.89
N LEU A 21 -22.92 -6.60 1.71
CA LEU A 21 -23.13 -7.41 0.53
C LEU A 21 -22.37 -8.75 0.67
N LEU A 22 -22.71 -9.73 -0.17
CA LEU A 22 -22.20 -11.12 -0.16
C LEU A 22 -20.68 -11.25 -0.01
N THR A 23 -19.92 -10.16 -0.31
CA THR A 23 -18.45 -10.08 -0.23
C THR A 23 -17.92 -9.66 1.15
N GLY A 24 -18.76 -9.20 2.09
CA GLY A 24 -18.34 -8.62 3.37
C GLY A 24 -17.67 -7.24 3.25
N ILE A 25 -17.86 -6.51 2.15
CA ILE A 25 -17.37 -5.14 1.96
C ILE A 25 -18.32 -4.15 2.66
N ASN A 26 -17.76 -3.19 3.43
CA ASN A 26 -18.53 -2.10 4.00
C ASN A 26 -18.71 -0.96 2.98
N TRP A 27 -19.82 -0.97 2.26
CA TRP A 27 -20.11 0.00 1.22
C TRP A 27 -20.31 1.44 1.70
N ARG A 28 -20.62 1.63 3.00
CA ARG A 28 -20.65 2.96 3.60
C ARG A 28 -19.24 3.56 3.63
N GLU A 29 -18.27 2.78 4.03
CA GLU A 29 -16.86 3.20 4.04
C GLU A 29 -16.34 3.45 2.61
N VAL A 30 -16.71 2.61 1.64
CA VAL A 30 -16.37 2.84 0.22
C VAL A 30 -16.90 4.19 -0.24
N ARG A 31 -18.19 4.51 0.04
CA ARG A 31 -18.77 5.80 -0.33
C ARG A 31 -18.03 6.97 0.31
N LEU A 32 -17.70 6.88 1.61
CA LEU A 32 -16.94 7.91 2.32
C LEU A 32 -15.55 8.10 1.68
N ALA A 33 -14.87 7.00 1.31
CA ALA A 33 -13.59 7.06 0.61
C ALA A 33 -13.68 7.91 -0.67
N TYR A 34 -14.65 7.63 -1.54
CA TYR A 34 -14.85 8.41 -2.78
C TYR A 34 -15.16 9.89 -2.53
N GLN A 35 -15.86 10.21 -1.45
CA GLN A 35 -16.22 11.60 -1.12
C GLN A 35 -15.02 12.43 -0.66
N VAL A 36 -14.03 11.80 -0.01
CA VAL A 36 -12.92 12.52 0.62
C VAL A 36 -11.60 12.39 -0.12
N PHE A 37 -11.37 11.34 -0.91
CA PHE A 37 -10.06 10.97 -1.46
C PHE A 37 -9.37 12.12 -2.23
N LEU A 38 -10.09 12.81 -3.11
CA LEU A 38 -9.50 13.91 -3.89
C LEU A 38 -9.07 15.13 -3.06
N ARG A 39 -9.65 15.30 -1.85
CA ARG A 39 -9.30 16.40 -0.94
C ARG A 39 -8.29 15.96 0.11
N ASN A 40 -8.36 14.72 0.54
CA ASN A 40 -7.50 14.11 1.54
C ASN A 40 -7.28 12.64 1.21
N PRO A 41 -6.26 12.32 0.38
CA PRO A 41 -5.99 10.95 -0.06
C PRO A 41 -5.80 9.98 1.11
N GLY A 42 -5.03 10.35 2.14
CA GLY A 42 -4.78 9.50 3.31
C GLY A 42 -6.07 9.09 4.03
N THR A 43 -7.01 10.03 4.25
CA THR A 43 -8.31 9.71 4.82
C THR A 43 -9.13 8.78 3.92
N GLY A 44 -9.09 8.99 2.61
CA GLY A 44 -9.74 8.11 1.62
C GLY A 44 -9.20 6.69 1.69
N ILE A 45 -7.88 6.53 1.75
CA ILE A 45 -7.20 5.24 1.91
C ILE A 45 -7.65 4.54 3.20
N LEU A 46 -7.67 5.24 4.33
CA LEU A 46 -8.13 4.66 5.61
C LEU A 46 -9.58 4.16 5.54
N HIS A 47 -10.47 4.86 4.85
CA HIS A 47 -11.84 4.39 4.62
C HIS A 47 -11.87 3.11 3.78
N ILE A 48 -11.07 2.98 2.72
CA ILE A 48 -11.02 1.75 1.92
C ILE A 48 -10.42 0.60 2.71
N LEU A 49 -9.37 0.81 3.48
CA LEU A 49 -8.80 -0.21 4.37
C LEU A 49 -9.85 -0.74 5.36
N ARG A 50 -10.65 0.15 5.97
CA ARG A 50 -11.77 -0.24 6.84
C ARG A 50 -12.87 -0.97 6.07
N ALA A 51 -13.18 -0.53 4.85
CA ALA A 51 -14.21 -1.13 4.01
C ALA A 51 -13.92 -2.59 3.68
N GLN A 52 -12.67 -2.93 3.37
CA GLN A 52 -12.28 -4.27 2.93
C GLN A 52 -11.87 -5.22 4.06
N ARG A 53 -11.57 -4.73 5.27
CA ARG A 53 -10.97 -5.50 6.37
C ARG A 53 -11.62 -6.86 6.63
N GLN A 54 -12.96 -6.94 6.60
CA GLN A 54 -13.71 -8.17 6.85
C GLN A 54 -14.16 -8.87 5.55
N SER A 55 -13.78 -8.38 4.38
CA SER A 55 -14.21 -8.95 3.11
C SER A 55 -13.58 -10.33 2.86
N ILE A 56 -14.30 -11.16 2.11
CA ILE A 56 -13.78 -12.45 1.64
C ILE A 56 -12.56 -12.21 0.74
N TRP A 57 -12.61 -11.14 -0.06
CA TRP A 57 -11.53 -10.76 -0.95
C TRP A 57 -10.24 -10.44 -0.20
N GLN A 58 -10.32 -9.60 0.85
CA GLN A 58 -9.15 -9.26 1.67
C GLN A 58 -8.54 -10.51 2.33
N ARG A 59 -9.38 -11.41 2.85
CA ARG A 59 -8.88 -12.69 3.41
C ARG A 59 -8.18 -13.55 2.36
N TRP A 60 -8.68 -13.56 1.13
CA TRP A 60 -8.04 -14.27 0.03
C TRP A 60 -6.69 -13.62 -0.34
N VAL A 61 -6.65 -12.29 -0.48
CA VAL A 61 -5.41 -11.52 -0.73
C VAL A 61 -4.37 -11.81 0.36
N SER A 62 -4.73 -11.64 1.64
CA SER A 62 -3.81 -11.87 2.77
C SER A 62 -3.26 -13.30 2.78
N ARG A 63 -4.10 -14.32 2.53
CA ARG A 63 -3.63 -15.72 2.45
C ARG A 63 -2.68 -15.95 1.29
N ARG A 64 -2.98 -15.39 0.12
CA ARG A 64 -2.13 -15.52 -1.06
C ARG A 64 -0.76 -14.87 -0.83
N LEU A 65 -0.73 -13.64 -0.30
CA LEU A 65 0.50 -12.92 -0.01
C LEU A 65 1.31 -13.61 1.10
N ALA A 66 0.65 -14.10 2.15
CA ALA A 66 1.29 -14.88 3.20
C ALA A 66 1.92 -16.17 2.65
N GLY A 67 1.26 -16.82 1.68
CA GLY A 67 1.83 -17.99 0.99
C GLY A 67 3.06 -17.63 0.15
N GLN A 68 3.07 -16.48 -0.53
CA GLN A 68 4.23 -16.02 -1.29
C GLN A 68 5.42 -15.66 -0.38
N ALA A 69 5.16 -15.11 0.81
CA ALA A 69 6.17 -14.69 1.78
C ALA A 69 6.33 -15.69 2.94
N ALA A 70 6.06 -16.98 2.72
CA ALA A 70 6.05 -17.99 3.80
C ALA A 70 7.37 -18.05 4.57
N ASP A 71 8.51 -17.92 3.89
CA ASP A 71 9.84 -17.91 4.48
C ASP A 71 10.12 -16.69 5.38
N LEU A 72 9.27 -15.67 5.29
CA LEU A 72 9.35 -14.43 6.08
C LEU A 72 8.27 -14.38 7.18
N MET A 73 7.59 -15.49 7.43
CA MET A 73 6.48 -15.54 8.40
C MET A 73 6.92 -15.05 9.79
N GLY A 74 6.15 -14.08 10.32
CA GLY A 74 6.42 -13.47 11.63
C GLY A 74 7.58 -12.48 11.67
N ARG A 75 8.30 -12.26 10.55
CA ARG A 75 9.32 -11.21 10.46
C ARG A 75 8.67 -9.86 10.25
N THR A 76 9.08 -8.87 11.01
CA THR A 76 8.64 -7.47 10.87
C THR A 76 9.73 -6.65 10.20
N ILE A 77 9.32 -5.71 9.33
CA ILE A 77 10.24 -4.72 8.78
C ILE A 77 10.41 -3.62 9.83
N VAL A 78 11.55 -3.61 10.50
CA VAL A 78 11.91 -2.53 11.43
C VAL A 78 12.65 -1.45 10.65
N ILE A 79 12.17 -0.21 10.75
CA ILE A 79 12.74 0.93 10.04
C ILE A 79 13.27 1.94 11.04
N ASP A 80 14.59 2.13 11.05
CA ASP A 80 15.27 3.23 11.72
C ASP A 80 15.81 4.19 10.65
N LEU A 81 15.08 5.27 10.39
CA LEU A 81 15.46 6.25 9.36
C LEU A 81 16.80 6.92 9.66
N VAL A 82 17.20 7.04 10.93
CA VAL A 82 18.49 7.62 11.32
C VAL A 82 19.62 6.70 10.90
N GLU A 83 19.51 5.41 11.18
CA GLU A 83 20.52 4.43 10.77
C GLU A 83 20.53 4.25 9.25
N LEU A 84 19.37 4.15 8.60
CA LEU A 84 19.31 4.01 7.15
C LEU A 84 19.88 5.24 6.41
N SER A 85 19.78 6.44 6.99
CA SER A 85 20.32 7.65 6.36
C SER A 85 21.86 7.69 6.33
N LYS A 86 22.54 6.85 7.13
CA LYS A 86 24.01 6.71 7.14
C LYS A 86 24.51 5.80 6.02
N LEU A 87 23.63 5.01 5.42
CA LEU A 87 23.99 4.10 4.35
C LEU A 87 24.37 4.85 3.04
N PRO A 88 25.21 4.22 2.19
CA PRO A 88 25.60 4.80 0.91
C PRO A 88 24.39 5.24 0.07
N PRO A 89 24.54 6.33 -0.73
CA PRO A 89 23.42 6.96 -1.44
C PRO A 89 22.80 6.12 -2.55
N ASP A 90 23.42 5.06 -2.99
CA ASP A 90 22.97 4.13 -4.01
C ASP A 90 22.32 2.85 -3.46
N THR A 91 22.32 2.67 -2.13
CA THR A 91 21.71 1.51 -1.48
C THR A 91 20.20 1.67 -1.31
N LEU A 92 19.48 0.54 -1.20
CA LEU A 92 18.05 0.52 -0.95
C LEU A 92 17.69 1.38 0.29
N GLY A 93 18.36 1.16 1.42
CA GLY A 93 18.10 1.88 2.67
C GLY A 93 18.48 3.35 2.60
N GLY A 94 19.61 3.68 1.99
CA GLY A 94 20.04 5.07 1.83
C GLY A 94 19.10 5.88 0.92
N ILE A 95 18.58 5.29 -0.17
CA ILE A 95 17.59 5.95 -1.03
C ILE A 95 16.26 6.07 -0.30
N TYR A 96 15.82 4.99 0.37
CA TYR A 96 14.57 4.98 1.12
C TYR A 96 14.56 6.03 2.24
N ALA A 97 15.61 6.10 3.05
CA ALA A 97 15.68 7.09 4.12
C ALA A 97 15.59 8.53 3.59
N ARG A 98 16.30 8.85 2.49
CA ARG A 98 16.20 10.17 1.85
C ARG A 98 14.79 10.45 1.32
N HIS A 99 14.15 9.46 0.71
CA HIS A 99 12.76 9.59 0.24
C HIS A 99 11.83 9.96 1.40
N MET A 100 11.84 9.18 2.49
CA MET A 100 10.97 9.40 3.65
C MET A 100 11.25 10.73 4.35
N VAL A 101 12.52 11.08 4.59
CA VAL A 101 12.91 12.32 5.26
C VAL A 101 12.54 13.54 4.41
N SER A 102 12.77 13.49 3.09
CA SER A 102 12.45 14.62 2.20
C SER A 102 10.96 14.95 2.15
N LEU A 103 10.10 13.96 2.39
CA LEU A 103 8.65 14.10 2.37
C LEU A 103 8.02 14.24 3.77
N GLY A 104 8.82 14.08 4.84
CA GLY A 104 8.33 14.08 6.22
C GLY A 104 7.34 12.94 6.52
N LEU A 105 7.54 11.78 5.89
CA LEU A 105 6.65 10.63 6.04
C LEU A 105 7.03 9.76 7.24
N ASP A 106 6.00 9.16 7.87
CA ASP A 106 6.16 8.16 8.91
C ASP A 106 6.03 6.75 8.29
N PRO A 107 7.09 5.90 8.37
CA PRO A 107 7.04 4.54 7.85
C PRO A 107 5.91 3.66 8.41
N GLN A 108 5.34 4.02 9.56
CA GLN A 108 4.28 3.27 10.23
C GLN A 108 2.88 3.87 10.03
N ALA A 109 2.74 4.92 9.21
CA ALA A 109 1.50 5.71 9.09
C ALA A 109 0.25 4.87 8.76
N PHE A 110 0.39 3.77 8.04
CA PHE A 110 -0.72 2.91 7.62
C PHE A 110 -0.76 1.55 8.34
N ALA A 111 0.22 1.22 9.18
CA ALA A 111 0.20 0.01 9.99
C ALA A 111 -0.69 0.22 11.22
N THR A 112 -1.53 -0.76 11.54
CA THR A 112 -2.39 -0.72 12.72
C THR A 112 -2.14 -1.93 13.63
N PRO A 113 -2.35 -1.81 14.98
CA PRO A 113 -2.14 -2.92 15.91
C PRO A 113 -3.03 -4.16 15.63
N GLU A 114 -4.16 -3.95 14.95
CA GLU A 114 -5.08 -5.04 14.58
C GLU A 114 -4.67 -5.78 13.32
N ASP A 115 -3.67 -5.29 12.58
CA ASP A 115 -3.18 -5.91 11.36
C ASP A 115 -2.38 -7.17 11.71
N ASN A 116 -2.59 -8.24 10.93
CA ASN A 116 -1.72 -9.39 11.01
C ASN A 116 -0.34 -9.09 10.37
N TRP A 117 0.64 -9.98 10.57
CA TRP A 117 2.02 -9.76 10.13
C TRP A 117 2.16 -9.44 8.62
N ILE A 118 1.32 -10.03 7.76
CA ILE A 118 1.38 -9.77 6.31
C ILE A 118 0.75 -8.42 5.95
N GLU A 119 -0.30 -8.01 6.66
CA GLU A 119 -0.93 -6.71 6.48
C GLU A 119 0.00 -5.60 6.96
N GLN A 120 0.66 -5.76 8.10
CA GLN A 120 1.70 -4.84 8.56
C GLN A 120 2.85 -4.75 7.56
N ARG A 121 3.33 -5.90 7.03
CA ARG A 121 4.41 -5.93 6.05
C ARG A 121 4.04 -5.20 4.76
N THR A 122 2.81 -5.36 4.28
CA THR A 122 2.33 -4.66 3.08
C THR A 122 2.11 -3.16 3.30
N ALA A 123 1.62 -2.76 4.49
CA ALA A 123 1.43 -1.36 4.85
C ALA A 123 2.77 -0.60 4.91
N VAL A 124 3.76 -1.16 5.61
CA VAL A 124 5.12 -0.59 5.69
C VAL A 124 5.85 -0.66 4.34
N GLY A 125 5.54 -1.66 3.52
CA GLY A 125 6.17 -1.88 2.22
C GLY A 125 5.84 -0.84 1.15
N HIS A 126 4.74 -0.09 1.28
CA HIS A 126 4.27 0.83 0.24
C HIS A 126 5.35 1.83 -0.21
N ASP A 127 5.95 2.56 0.73
CA ASP A 127 6.97 3.56 0.41
C ASP A 127 8.28 2.94 -0.10
N ILE A 128 8.57 1.69 0.31
CA ILE A 128 9.68 0.91 -0.23
C ILE A 128 9.44 0.60 -1.71
N PHE A 129 8.18 0.37 -2.12
CA PHE A 129 7.84 0.10 -3.52
C PHE A 129 8.00 1.34 -4.40
N HIS A 130 7.79 2.57 -3.88
CA HIS A 130 8.16 3.79 -4.56
C HIS A 130 9.65 3.78 -4.96
N VAL A 131 10.52 3.43 -4.03
CA VAL A 131 11.97 3.34 -4.26
C VAL A 131 12.31 2.23 -5.25
N ILE A 132 11.78 1.02 -5.06
CA ILE A 132 12.05 -0.14 -5.91
C ILE A 132 11.56 0.11 -7.35
N ALA A 133 10.33 0.59 -7.50
CA ALA A 133 9.72 0.85 -8.80
C ALA A 133 10.19 2.16 -9.45
N GLY A 134 10.93 3.01 -8.71
CA GLY A 134 11.51 4.25 -9.20
C GLY A 134 10.49 5.34 -9.51
N TYR A 135 9.46 5.44 -8.69
CA TYR A 135 8.45 6.49 -8.77
C TYR A 135 8.52 7.40 -7.54
N ASP A 136 8.34 8.70 -7.78
CA ASP A 136 8.23 9.69 -6.71
C ASP A 136 6.82 9.69 -6.08
N ALA A 137 6.64 10.50 -5.03
CA ALA A 137 5.33 10.68 -4.38
C ALA A 137 4.45 11.75 -5.07
N SER A 138 4.70 12.05 -6.35
CA SER A 138 3.78 12.87 -7.14
C SER A 138 2.49 12.11 -7.43
N PRO A 139 1.38 12.79 -7.77
CA PRO A 139 0.14 12.08 -8.15
C PRO A 139 0.35 11.05 -9.26
N VAL A 140 1.22 11.32 -10.23
CA VAL A 140 1.55 10.37 -11.31
C VAL A 140 2.31 9.16 -10.75
N GLY A 141 3.27 9.39 -9.84
CA GLY A 141 4.03 8.34 -9.17
C GLY A 141 3.14 7.46 -8.31
N GLU A 142 2.22 8.04 -7.52
CA GLU A 142 1.25 7.30 -6.70
C GLU A 142 0.38 6.35 -7.53
N PHE A 143 -0.16 6.82 -8.65
CA PHE A 143 -0.95 5.97 -9.55
C PHE A 143 -0.09 4.88 -10.21
N ALA A 144 1.17 5.16 -10.51
CA ALA A 144 2.08 4.18 -11.07
C ALA A 144 2.44 3.08 -10.06
N VAL A 145 2.71 3.45 -8.79
CA VAL A 145 2.93 2.49 -7.69
C VAL A 145 1.65 1.71 -7.39
N ALA A 146 0.48 2.35 -7.39
CA ALA A 146 -0.79 1.65 -7.25
C ALA A 146 -0.98 0.61 -8.37
N ALA A 147 -0.60 0.91 -9.60
CA ALA A 147 -0.67 -0.05 -10.71
C ALA A 147 0.35 -1.19 -10.56
N PHE A 148 1.58 -0.89 -10.14
CA PHE A 148 2.61 -1.87 -9.82
C PHE A 148 2.13 -2.82 -8.72
N THR A 149 1.61 -2.27 -7.63
CA THR A 149 1.12 -3.03 -6.48
C THR A 149 -0.14 -3.83 -6.82
N LEU A 150 -1.07 -3.26 -7.61
CA LEU A 150 -2.25 -4.00 -8.08
C LEU A 150 -1.86 -5.26 -8.84
N ALA A 151 -0.88 -5.18 -9.75
CA ALA A 151 -0.40 -6.35 -10.51
C ALA A 151 0.17 -7.44 -9.60
N GLN A 152 0.73 -7.07 -8.45
CA GLN A 152 1.29 -7.98 -7.46
C GLN A 152 0.23 -8.52 -6.49
N TYR A 153 -0.64 -7.66 -5.97
CA TYR A 153 -1.50 -7.97 -4.82
C TYR A 153 -2.93 -8.29 -5.19
N TRP A 154 -3.46 -7.71 -6.27
CA TRP A 154 -4.87 -7.84 -6.65
C TRP A 154 -5.82 -7.35 -5.56
N ASP A 155 -5.44 -6.32 -4.83
CA ASP A 155 -6.22 -5.77 -3.72
C ASP A 155 -7.22 -4.70 -4.16
N LEU A 156 -8.20 -4.45 -3.31
CA LEU A 156 -9.24 -3.46 -3.57
C LEU A 156 -8.77 -2.02 -3.35
N LEU A 157 -7.73 -1.81 -2.55
CA LEU A 157 -7.18 -0.47 -2.33
C LEU A 157 -6.62 0.09 -3.65
N ASN A 158 -5.79 -0.69 -4.33
CA ASN A 158 -5.20 -0.24 -5.59
C ASN A 158 -6.24 -0.14 -6.72
N VAL A 159 -7.26 -1.01 -6.73
CA VAL A 159 -8.43 -0.85 -7.63
C VAL A 159 -9.14 0.48 -7.37
N PHE A 160 -9.37 0.82 -6.10
CA PHE A 160 -9.99 2.10 -5.74
C PHE A 160 -9.16 3.29 -6.19
N VAL A 161 -7.85 3.30 -5.91
CA VAL A 161 -6.95 4.39 -6.34
C VAL A 161 -7.00 4.53 -7.87
N LEU A 162 -6.83 3.44 -8.61
CA LEU A 162 -6.82 3.46 -10.07
C LEU A 162 -8.17 3.82 -10.69
N SER A 163 -9.28 3.69 -9.95
CA SER A 163 -10.61 4.12 -10.42
C SER A 163 -10.71 5.64 -10.66
N PHE A 164 -9.77 6.42 -10.16
CA PHE A 164 -9.69 7.86 -10.41
C PHE A 164 -8.91 8.23 -11.69
N VAL A 165 -8.21 7.28 -12.31
CA VAL A 165 -7.47 7.53 -13.57
C VAL A 165 -8.35 8.15 -14.66
N PRO A 166 -9.61 7.73 -14.89
CA PRO A 166 -10.47 8.36 -15.88
C PRO A 166 -10.71 9.86 -15.69
N LEU A 167 -10.58 10.39 -14.47
CA LEU A 167 -10.71 11.83 -14.23
C LEU A 167 -9.59 12.63 -14.92
N SER A 168 -8.44 12.03 -15.20
CA SER A 168 -7.35 12.67 -15.94
C SER A 168 -7.75 13.02 -17.38
N LEU A 169 -8.75 12.31 -17.96
CA LEU A 169 -9.22 12.54 -19.33
C LEU A 169 -9.77 13.96 -19.55
N THR A 170 -10.08 14.68 -18.47
CA THR A 170 -10.48 16.10 -18.52
C THR A 170 -9.32 17.04 -18.82
N ASN A 171 -8.05 16.57 -18.69
CA ASN A 171 -6.84 17.36 -18.94
C ASN A 171 -5.78 16.53 -19.67
N PRO A 172 -5.65 16.68 -21.00
CA PRO A 172 -4.72 15.90 -21.82
C PRO A 172 -3.24 15.98 -21.38
N LEU A 173 -2.82 17.10 -20.80
CA LEU A 173 -1.45 17.28 -20.29
C LEU A 173 -1.11 16.31 -19.15
N TRP A 174 -2.12 15.88 -18.43
CA TRP A 174 -1.98 14.89 -17.35
C TRP A 174 -2.26 13.47 -17.83
N THR A 175 -3.18 13.31 -18.78
CA THR A 175 -3.64 11.99 -19.25
C THR A 175 -2.50 11.14 -19.77
N PHE A 176 -1.71 11.65 -20.73
CA PHE A 176 -0.68 10.83 -21.37
C PHE A 176 0.46 10.43 -20.41
N PRO A 177 1.06 11.34 -19.60
CA PRO A 177 2.05 10.96 -18.61
C PRO A 177 1.50 9.95 -17.60
N LEU A 178 0.27 10.16 -17.11
CA LEU A 178 -0.36 9.27 -16.14
C LEU A 178 -0.61 7.87 -16.71
N LEU A 179 -1.21 7.77 -17.90
CA LEU A 179 -1.47 6.47 -18.54
C LEU A 179 -0.16 5.74 -18.84
N GLY A 180 0.87 6.44 -19.32
CA GLY A 180 2.21 5.87 -19.54
C GLY A 180 2.81 5.31 -18.26
N ALA A 181 2.73 6.05 -17.16
CA ALA A 181 3.23 5.64 -15.85
C ALA A 181 2.44 4.43 -15.29
N VAL A 182 1.10 4.46 -15.37
CA VAL A 182 0.23 3.35 -14.95
C VAL A 182 0.52 2.08 -15.74
N VAL A 183 0.61 2.15 -17.08
CA VAL A 183 0.92 0.99 -17.93
C VAL A 183 2.31 0.45 -17.61
N ARG A 184 3.32 1.33 -17.46
CA ARG A 184 4.68 0.92 -17.09
C ARG A 184 4.71 0.28 -15.71
N GLY A 185 4.06 0.88 -14.70
CA GLY A 185 3.97 0.33 -13.35
C GLY A 185 3.31 -1.05 -13.35
N PHE A 186 2.16 -1.19 -14.02
CA PHE A 186 1.44 -2.47 -14.11
C PHE A 186 2.28 -3.57 -14.79
N ARG A 187 2.93 -3.27 -15.92
CA ARG A 187 3.83 -4.22 -16.60
C ARG A 187 5.02 -4.61 -15.72
N MET A 188 5.62 -3.64 -15.03
CA MET A 188 6.72 -3.89 -14.10
C MET A 188 6.26 -4.82 -12.97
N GLY A 189 5.06 -4.58 -12.40
CA GLY A 189 4.49 -5.44 -11.37
C GLY A 189 4.19 -6.86 -11.85
N LEU A 190 3.75 -7.06 -13.11
CA LEU A 190 3.52 -8.39 -13.69
C LEU A 190 4.82 -9.18 -13.91
N THR A 191 5.93 -8.50 -14.20
CA THR A 191 7.22 -9.13 -14.50
C THR A 191 8.12 -9.27 -13.26
N SER A 192 7.82 -8.55 -12.19
CA SER A 192 8.56 -8.62 -10.94
C SER A 192 8.32 -9.93 -10.20
N ALA A 193 9.37 -10.47 -9.57
CA ALA A 193 9.19 -11.43 -8.49
C ALA A 193 8.30 -10.83 -7.39
N PRO A 194 7.64 -11.67 -6.56
CA PRO A 194 6.75 -11.18 -5.50
C PRO A 194 7.48 -10.25 -4.53
N VAL A 195 7.20 -8.94 -4.58
CA VAL A 195 7.88 -7.94 -3.75
C VAL A 195 7.60 -8.15 -2.25
N VAL A 196 6.44 -8.73 -1.90
CA VAL A 196 6.10 -9.06 -0.52
C VAL A 196 7.02 -10.14 0.06
N ALA A 197 7.58 -11.00 -0.79
CA ALA A 197 8.53 -12.08 -0.42
C ALA A 197 9.99 -11.60 -0.40
N TYR A 198 10.26 -10.36 -0.77
CA TYR A 198 11.60 -9.81 -0.69
C TYR A 198 11.95 -9.43 0.76
N ALA A 199 13.03 -10.01 1.29
CA ALA A 199 13.50 -9.73 2.65
C ALA A 199 14.21 -8.37 2.71
N VAL A 200 13.43 -7.28 2.70
CA VAL A 200 13.94 -5.90 2.70
C VAL A 200 14.84 -5.64 3.89
N GLU A 201 14.44 -6.19 5.04
CA GLU A 201 15.15 -6.08 6.33
C GLU A 201 16.57 -6.64 6.30
N ASP A 202 16.89 -7.55 5.38
CA ASP A 202 18.21 -8.13 5.19
C ASP A 202 19.01 -7.42 4.07
N ASN A 203 18.39 -6.49 3.35
CA ASN A 203 18.93 -5.95 2.10
C ASN A 203 19.02 -4.41 2.08
N TRP A 204 18.95 -3.74 3.24
CA TRP A 204 19.05 -2.28 3.28
C TRP A 204 20.36 -1.72 2.72
N GLU A 205 21.48 -2.43 2.94
CA GLU A 205 22.82 -2.03 2.46
C GLU A 205 23.07 -2.39 0.99
N LYS A 206 22.16 -3.15 0.37
CA LYS A 206 22.34 -3.60 -1.01
C LYS A 206 22.10 -2.45 -1.98
N PRO A 207 22.97 -2.26 -3.00
CA PRO A 207 22.74 -1.32 -4.08
C PRO A 207 21.40 -1.55 -4.76
N LEU A 208 20.61 -0.49 -4.98
CA LEU A 208 19.24 -0.58 -5.48
C LEU A 208 19.16 -1.26 -6.85
N HIS A 209 20.17 -1.07 -7.70
CA HIS A 209 20.20 -1.73 -9.01
C HIS A 209 20.28 -3.27 -8.91
N LEU A 210 20.97 -3.80 -7.88
CA LEU A 210 21.01 -5.25 -7.62
C LEU A 210 19.68 -5.76 -7.09
N VAL A 211 19.02 -5.01 -6.19
CA VAL A 211 17.66 -5.32 -5.72
C VAL A 211 16.70 -5.42 -6.91
N ARG A 212 16.75 -4.48 -7.84
CA ARG A 212 15.94 -4.47 -9.05
C ARG A 212 16.26 -5.64 -9.99
N GLN A 213 17.53 -6.07 -10.08
CA GLN A 213 17.92 -7.26 -10.83
C GLN A 213 17.37 -8.54 -10.21
N GLU A 214 17.48 -8.70 -8.89
CA GLU A 214 16.93 -9.84 -8.15
C GLU A 214 15.40 -9.94 -8.30
N LEU A 215 14.72 -8.80 -8.31
CA LEU A 215 13.28 -8.73 -8.56
C LEU A 215 12.90 -8.89 -10.05
N GLY A 216 13.86 -9.02 -10.97
CA GLY A 216 13.60 -9.20 -12.41
C GLY A 216 13.21 -7.93 -13.15
N ILE A 217 13.25 -6.77 -12.52
CA ILE A 217 12.82 -5.48 -13.11
C ILE A 217 13.97 -4.55 -13.50
N GLY A 218 15.24 -4.98 -13.37
CA GLY A 218 16.40 -4.17 -13.69
C GLY A 218 16.41 -3.62 -15.11
N HIS A 219 15.79 -4.33 -16.07
CA HIS A 219 15.71 -3.90 -17.45
C HIS A 219 14.89 -2.62 -17.70
N TYR A 220 13.98 -2.25 -16.76
CA TYR A 220 13.22 -1.00 -16.84
C TYR A 220 14.07 0.25 -16.55
N PHE A 221 15.31 0.09 -16.07
CA PHE A 221 16.19 1.16 -15.62
C PHE A 221 17.50 1.26 -16.41
N ARG A 222 17.73 0.37 -17.40
CA ARG A 222 18.99 0.32 -18.17
C ARG A 222 19.29 1.55 -19.05
N ASN A 223 18.31 2.44 -19.26
CA ASN A 223 18.47 3.64 -20.10
C ASN A 223 18.40 4.94 -19.27
N ALA A 224 18.54 4.85 -17.95
CA ALA A 224 18.43 6.00 -17.03
C ALA A 224 19.81 6.44 -16.47
N ASP A 225 20.93 5.83 -16.96
CA ASP A 225 22.32 6.18 -16.61
C ASP A 225 22.96 7.03 -17.69
#